data_ba36c0cbf103cddaa9b2407f64dd9a63
#
_entry.id   ba36c0cbf103cddaa9b2407f64dd9a63
#
_cell.length_a   1.000
_cell.length_b   1.000
_cell.length_c   1.000
_cell.angle_alpha   90.00
_cell.angle_beta   90.00
_cell.angle_gamma   90.00
#
_symmetry.space_group_name_H-M   'P 1'
#
loop_
_entity.id
_entity.type
_entity.pdbx_description
1 polymer ?
#
loop_
_entity_poly.entity_id
_entity_poly.type
_entity_poly.pdbx_seq_one_letter_code
_entity_poly.pdbx_strand_id
1 'polypeptide(L)'
;MCNDDTVNELKKDFHYTLSKFSHEIRNPLTLINSGLQMIASAHPEAEDYEHWDDVMDNLSYVRELLDELSAFNNAGRVKPEATDTGMYLKTVLSSVKPTLDYLDIRLVTDIPNDLPTLMLDRIQIRQMLLNLLKNAWEAVPVPGGQISVTAFTEKSGICINIQDNGCGISKEQLASIFQPFFTTKENGTGLGLAISRQVAEAHHGSISIESTPGPRQTHE
;
A
#
# COMPACT_ATOMS: atom_id res chain seq x y z
N MET A 1 -25.85 23.97 -8.52
CA MET A 1 -26.23 23.25 -7.30
C MET A 1 -26.79 21.84 -7.55
N CYS A 2 -27.51 21.58 -8.65
CA CYS A 2 -28.11 20.25 -8.92
C CYS A 2 -27.13 19.16 -9.36
N ASN A 3 -25.89 19.49 -9.73
CA ASN A 3 -24.92 18.51 -10.29
C ASN A 3 -24.06 17.82 -9.21
N ASP A 4 -23.84 18.47 -8.07
CA ASP A 4 -22.99 17.93 -6.99
C ASP A 4 -23.68 16.81 -6.19
N ASP A 5 -24.99 16.94 -5.95
CA ASP A 5 -25.75 15.92 -5.21
C ASP A 5 -25.86 14.63 -6.02
N THR A 6 -26.08 14.72 -7.33
CA THR A 6 -26.16 13.55 -8.23
C THR A 6 -24.80 12.83 -8.34
N VAL A 7 -23.70 13.57 -8.40
CA VAL A 7 -22.35 13.00 -8.43
C VAL A 7 -22.00 12.32 -7.09
N ASN A 8 -22.44 12.88 -5.97
CA ASN A 8 -22.24 12.30 -4.65
C ASN A 8 -23.08 11.04 -4.43
N GLU A 9 -24.30 10.99 -4.93
CA GLU A 9 -25.14 9.78 -4.91
C GLU A 9 -24.52 8.66 -5.77
N LEU A 10 -24.13 8.97 -7.01
CA LEU A 10 -23.45 8.00 -7.89
C LEU A 10 -22.16 7.44 -7.26
N LYS A 11 -21.37 8.28 -6.58
CA LYS A 11 -20.17 7.81 -5.85
C LYS A 11 -20.55 6.88 -4.70
N LYS A 12 -21.58 7.20 -3.93
CA LYS A 12 -22.04 6.34 -2.82
C LYS A 12 -22.53 4.98 -3.31
N ASP A 13 -23.31 4.95 -4.38
CA ASP A 13 -23.82 3.72 -4.97
C ASP A 13 -22.69 2.87 -5.57
N PHE A 14 -21.72 3.51 -6.21
CA PHE A 14 -20.53 2.84 -6.72
C PHE A 14 -19.70 2.20 -5.58
N HIS A 15 -19.44 2.95 -4.51
CA HIS A 15 -18.73 2.44 -3.33
C HIS A 15 -19.47 1.28 -2.64
N TYR A 16 -20.80 1.39 -2.52
CA TYR A 16 -21.62 0.32 -1.96
C TYR A 16 -21.55 -0.95 -2.81
N THR A 17 -21.70 -0.81 -4.11
CA THR A 17 -21.65 -1.92 -5.08
C THR A 17 -20.29 -2.60 -5.07
N LEU A 18 -19.19 -1.83 -5.09
CA LEU A 18 -17.83 -2.38 -4.99
C LEU A 18 -17.58 -3.12 -3.68
N SER A 19 -18.06 -2.59 -2.55
CA SER A 19 -17.91 -3.24 -1.25
C SER A 19 -18.62 -4.58 -1.23
N LYS A 20 -19.87 -4.61 -1.69
CA LYS A 20 -20.67 -5.83 -1.76
C LYS A 20 -20.02 -6.87 -2.67
N PHE A 21 -19.60 -6.46 -3.86
CA PHE A 21 -18.93 -7.32 -4.84
C PHE A 21 -17.62 -7.92 -4.28
N SER A 22 -16.79 -7.09 -3.63
CA SER A 22 -15.55 -7.57 -2.99
C SER A 22 -15.82 -8.62 -1.92
N HIS A 23 -16.87 -8.45 -1.11
CA HIS A 23 -17.26 -9.44 -0.10
C HIS A 23 -17.80 -10.74 -0.73
N GLU A 24 -18.61 -10.63 -1.76
CA GLU A 24 -19.19 -11.79 -2.44
C GLU A 24 -18.15 -12.63 -3.18
N ILE A 25 -17.07 -12.01 -3.69
CA ILE A 25 -15.97 -12.75 -4.32
C ILE A 25 -15.00 -13.32 -3.26
N ARG A 26 -14.75 -12.61 -2.16
CA ARG A 26 -13.85 -13.09 -1.10
C ARG A 26 -14.31 -14.42 -0.51
N ASN A 27 -15.62 -14.61 -0.38
CA ASN A 27 -16.18 -15.83 0.19
C ASN A 27 -15.81 -17.10 -0.61
N PRO A 28 -16.12 -17.22 -1.92
CA PRO A 28 -15.73 -18.39 -2.70
C PRO A 28 -14.20 -18.56 -2.78
N LEU A 29 -13.43 -17.49 -2.87
CA LEU A 29 -11.96 -17.57 -2.85
C LEU A 29 -11.43 -18.16 -1.54
N THR A 30 -12.02 -17.78 -0.41
CA THR A 30 -11.66 -18.37 0.90
C THR A 30 -11.95 -19.85 0.92
N LEU A 31 -13.09 -20.29 0.37
CA LEU A 31 -13.45 -21.71 0.29
C LEU A 31 -12.50 -22.49 -0.65
N ILE A 32 -12.14 -21.92 -1.81
CA ILE A 32 -11.19 -22.52 -2.74
C ILE A 32 -9.83 -22.68 -2.06
N ASN A 33 -9.31 -21.62 -1.42
CA ASN A 33 -8.03 -21.68 -0.71
C ASN A 33 -8.05 -22.72 0.41
N SER A 34 -9.11 -22.76 1.21
CA SER A 34 -9.26 -23.76 2.28
C SER A 34 -9.34 -25.18 1.70
N GLY A 35 -10.03 -25.36 0.59
CA GLY A 35 -10.10 -26.65 -0.12
C GLY A 35 -8.73 -27.13 -0.59
N LEU A 36 -7.93 -26.24 -1.19
CA LEU A 36 -6.56 -26.56 -1.64
C LEU A 36 -5.65 -26.89 -0.46
N GLN A 37 -5.73 -26.13 0.65
CA GLN A 37 -4.97 -26.43 1.86
C GLN A 37 -5.38 -27.79 2.48
N MET A 38 -6.65 -28.15 2.45
CA MET A 38 -7.10 -29.48 2.89
C MET A 38 -6.55 -30.59 1.97
N ILE A 39 -6.51 -30.39 0.66
CA ILE A 39 -5.90 -31.32 -0.30
C ILE A 39 -4.42 -31.48 0.01
N ALA A 40 -3.65 -30.40 0.14
CA ALA A 40 -2.24 -30.45 0.46
C ALA A 40 -1.98 -31.14 1.82
N SER A 41 -2.81 -30.89 2.81
CA SER A 41 -2.71 -31.54 4.12
C SER A 41 -2.98 -33.07 4.08
N ALA A 42 -3.91 -33.52 3.20
CA ALA A 42 -4.23 -34.92 3.04
C ALA A 42 -3.30 -35.65 2.05
N HIS A 43 -2.76 -34.91 1.12
CA HIS A 43 -1.94 -35.34 0.01
C HIS A 43 -0.75 -34.39 -0.19
N PRO A 44 0.30 -34.49 0.67
CA PRO A 44 1.46 -33.58 0.57
C PRO A 44 2.12 -33.57 -0.82
N GLU A 45 2.05 -34.69 -1.55
CA GLU A 45 2.52 -34.81 -2.93
C GLU A 45 1.78 -33.87 -3.92
N ALA A 46 0.65 -33.31 -3.54
CA ALA A 46 -0.05 -32.34 -4.38
C ALA A 46 0.71 -31.04 -4.56
N GLU A 47 1.56 -30.67 -3.58
CA GLU A 47 2.41 -29.48 -3.67
C GLU A 47 3.51 -29.63 -4.74
N ASP A 48 3.86 -30.87 -5.11
CA ASP A 48 4.83 -31.20 -6.17
C ASP A 48 4.19 -31.20 -7.58
N TYR A 49 2.88 -31.02 -7.71
CA TYR A 49 2.23 -31.03 -9.00
C TYR A 49 2.57 -29.78 -9.81
N GLU A 50 2.80 -29.99 -11.10
CA GLU A 50 2.97 -28.89 -12.06
C GLU A 50 1.81 -27.88 -11.93
N HIS A 51 2.14 -26.60 -11.86
CA HIS A 51 1.20 -25.48 -11.65
C HIS A 51 0.57 -25.36 -10.26
N TRP A 52 0.98 -26.12 -9.24
CA TRP A 52 0.47 -25.91 -7.88
C TRP A 52 0.80 -24.51 -7.36
N ASP A 53 2.07 -24.13 -7.48
CA ASP A 53 2.55 -22.80 -7.05
C ASP A 53 1.87 -21.70 -7.86
N ASP A 54 1.71 -21.86 -9.17
CA ASP A 54 1.00 -20.90 -10.02
C ASP A 54 -0.44 -20.67 -9.54
N VAL A 55 -1.16 -21.72 -9.14
CA VAL A 55 -2.53 -21.60 -8.62
C VAL A 55 -2.56 -20.89 -7.28
N MET A 56 -1.64 -21.20 -6.36
CA MET A 56 -1.56 -20.58 -5.05
C MET A 56 -1.17 -19.10 -5.15
N ASP A 57 -0.23 -18.77 -6.03
CA ASP A 57 0.18 -17.40 -6.31
C ASP A 57 -0.95 -16.57 -6.92
N ASN A 58 -1.68 -17.13 -7.90
CA ASN A 58 -2.85 -16.47 -8.49
C ASN A 58 -3.97 -16.24 -7.46
N LEU A 59 -4.23 -17.20 -6.57
CA LEU A 59 -5.20 -17.02 -5.49
C LEU A 59 -4.77 -15.91 -4.52
N SER A 60 -3.49 -15.88 -4.16
CA SER A 60 -2.92 -14.84 -3.30
C SER A 60 -3.04 -13.46 -3.96
N TYR A 61 -2.73 -13.36 -5.26
CA TYR A 61 -2.86 -12.15 -6.04
C TYR A 61 -4.31 -11.63 -6.10
N VAL A 62 -5.29 -12.50 -6.35
CA VAL A 62 -6.72 -12.09 -6.39
C VAL A 62 -7.19 -11.64 -5.00
N ARG A 63 -6.70 -12.25 -3.92
CA ARG A 63 -6.99 -11.79 -2.55
C ARG A 63 -6.41 -10.40 -2.29
N GLU A 64 -5.17 -10.16 -2.68
CA GLU A 64 -4.52 -8.84 -2.54
C GLU A 64 -5.30 -7.76 -3.31
N LEU A 65 -5.73 -8.05 -4.55
CA LEU A 65 -6.59 -7.17 -5.34
C LEU A 65 -7.90 -6.80 -4.61
N LEU A 66 -8.57 -7.78 -4.00
CA LEU A 66 -9.82 -7.54 -3.27
C LEU A 66 -9.58 -6.75 -1.98
N ASP A 67 -8.46 -6.97 -1.31
CA ASP A 67 -8.09 -6.24 -0.10
C ASP A 67 -7.77 -4.77 -0.44
N GLU A 68 -7.03 -4.51 -1.51
CA GLU A 68 -6.76 -3.16 -1.99
C GLU A 68 -8.04 -2.46 -2.47
N LEU A 69 -8.93 -3.15 -3.18
CA LEU A 69 -10.20 -2.58 -3.62
C LEU A 69 -11.10 -2.22 -2.42
N SER A 70 -11.11 -3.08 -1.39
CA SER A 70 -11.81 -2.80 -0.13
C SER A 70 -11.19 -1.60 0.61
N ALA A 71 -9.86 -1.50 0.63
CA ALA A 71 -9.15 -0.39 1.23
C ALA A 71 -9.42 0.93 0.49
N PHE A 72 -9.37 0.93 -0.85
CA PHE A 72 -9.73 2.06 -1.68
C PHE A 72 -11.16 2.57 -1.39
N ASN A 73 -12.09 1.63 -1.23
CA ASN A 73 -13.48 1.94 -0.93
C ASN A 73 -13.69 2.52 0.47
N ASN A 74 -12.82 2.21 1.43
CA ASN A 74 -12.94 2.61 2.83
C ASN A 74 -11.99 3.77 3.23
N ALA A 75 -11.07 4.17 2.38
CA ALA A 75 -10.01 5.15 2.69
C ALA A 75 -10.54 6.52 3.17
N GLY A 76 -11.77 6.90 2.79
CA GLY A 76 -12.41 8.12 3.27
C GLY A 76 -13.18 8.00 4.59
N ARG A 77 -13.25 6.79 5.20
CA ARG A 77 -14.02 6.53 6.45
C ARG A 77 -13.08 6.31 7.61
N VAL A 78 -12.56 7.40 8.18
CA VAL A 78 -11.58 7.33 9.26
C VAL A 78 -12.24 7.10 10.63
N LYS A 79 -11.55 6.33 11.47
CA LYS A 79 -11.86 6.13 12.90
C LYS A 79 -10.67 6.62 13.72
N PRO A 80 -10.55 7.95 13.94
CA PRO A 80 -9.37 8.52 14.54
C PRO A 80 -9.30 8.22 16.04
N GLU A 81 -8.11 7.87 16.51
CA GLU A 81 -7.76 7.71 17.92
C GLU A 81 -6.50 8.50 18.27
N ALA A 82 -6.38 8.93 19.53
CA ALA A 82 -5.20 9.64 20.01
C ALA A 82 -3.97 8.73 19.90
N THR A 83 -3.01 9.11 19.09
CA THR A 83 -1.84 8.29 18.75
C THR A 83 -0.56 9.05 19.00
N ASP A 84 0.34 8.48 19.80
CA ASP A 84 1.74 8.91 19.88
C ASP A 84 2.40 8.62 18.52
N THR A 85 2.59 9.66 17.71
CA THR A 85 3.02 9.50 16.33
C THR A 85 4.45 9.00 16.21
N GLY A 86 5.35 9.39 17.13
CA GLY A 86 6.75 8.96 17.13
C GLY A 86 6.86 7.45 17.40
N MET A 87 6.22 6.99 18.46
CA MET A 87 6.19 5.57 18.83
C MET A 87 5.49 4.73 17.73
N TYR A 88 4.40 5.25 17.20
CA TYR A 88 3.65 4.56 16.16
C TYR A 88 4.46 4.38 14.87
N LEU A 89 5.12 5.43 14.37
CA LEU A 89 5.99 5.35 13.20
C LEU A 89 7.13 4.35 13.41
N LYS A 90 7.81 4.40 14.56
CA LYS A 90 8.86 3.42 14.90
C LYS A 90 8.34 1.99 14.89
N THR A 91 7.13 1.76 15.40
CA THR A 91 6.48 0.43 15.38
C THR A 91 6.22 -0.05 13.95
N VAL A 92 5.69 0.80 13.08
CA VAL A 92 5.44 0.45 11.67
C VAL A 92 6.76 0.15 10.96
N LEU A 93 7.78 1.01 11.11
CA LEU A 93 9.10 0.82 10.49
C LEU A 93 9.80 -0.46 10.98
N SER A 94 9.70 -0.77 12.28
CA SER A 94 10.24 -2.01 12.83
C SER A 94 9.58 -3.25 12.25
N SER A 95 8.31 -3.17 11.84
CA SER A 95 7.59 -4.31 11.25
C SER A 95 8.03 -4.64 9.82
N VAL A 96 8.58 -3.68 9.07
CA VAL A 96 9.09 -3.90 7.71
C VAL A 96 10.58 -4.19 7.67
N LYS A 97 11.30 -3.89 8.75
CA LYS A 97 12.75 -4.06 8.81
C LYS A 97 13.22 -5.49 8.44
N PRO A 98 12.62 -6.59 8.94
CA PRO A 98 13.05 -7.95 8.56
C PRO A 98 12.95 -8.21 7.05
N THR A 99 11.90 -7.68 6.39
CA THR A 99 11.75 -7.80 4.94
C THR A 99 12.85 -7.04 4.20
N LEU A 100 13.15 -5.81 4.62
CA LEU A 100 14.21 -5.00 4.01
C LEU A 100 15.60 -5.61 4.24
N ASP A 101 15.87 -6.16 5.44
CA ASP A 101 17.11 -6.85 5.75
C ASP A 101 17.27 -8.12 4.87
N TYR A 102 16.19 -8.88 4.64
CA TYR A 102 16.18 -10.04 3.75
C TYR A 102 16.46 -9.66 2.29
N LEU A 103 15.95 -8.51 1.85
CA LEU A 103 16.16 -7.97 0.49
C LEU A 103 17.50 -7.22 0.34
N ASP A 104 18.36 -7.20 1.35
CA ASP A 104 19.62 -6.43 1.37
C ASP A 104 19.41 -4.92 1.09
N ILE A 105 18.32 -4.35 1.62
CA ILE A 105 17.96 -2.94 1.51
C ILE A 105 18.22 -2.22 2.84
N ARG A 106 19.04 -1.18 2.81
CA ARG A 106 19.36 -0.39 3.99
C ARG A 106 18.22 0.55 4.36
N LEU A 107 17.66 0.39 5.56
CA LEU A 107 16.70 1.35 6.13
C LEU A 107 17.43 2.33 7.07
N VAL A 108 17.30 3.62 6.80
CA VAL A 108 17.79 4.73 7.65
C VAL A 108 16.58 5.46 8.20
N THR A 109 16.53 5.67 9.52
CA THR A 109 15.38 6.34 10.14
C THR A 109 15.84 7.49 11.04
N ASP A 110 15.14 8.63 10.94
CA ASP A 110 15.29 9.76 11.86
C ASP A 110 13.89 10.20 12.31
N ILE A 111 13.44 9.60 13.42
CA ILE A 111 12.12 9.82 14.00
C ILE A 111 12.30 10.39 15.42
N PRO A 112 12.10 11.69 15.63
CA PRO A 112 12.18 12.33 16.94
C PRO A 112 11.24 11.68 17.98
N ASN A 113 11.59 11.77 19.25
CA ASN A 113 10.76 11.26 20.34
C ASN A 113 9.66 12.23 20.78
N ASP A 114 9.77 13.49 20.39
CA ASP A 114 8.91 14.62 20.79
C ASP A 114 7.88 15.00 19.70
N LEU A 115 7.59 14.08 18.79
CA LEU A 115 6.50 14.28 17.84
C LEU A 115 5.15 14.37 18.57
N PRO A 116 4.23 15.25 18.11
CA PRO A 116 2.95 15.45 18.77
C PRO A 116 2.06 14.21 18.72
N THR A 117 1.19 14.05 19.72
CA THR A 117 0.06 13.12 19.66
C THR A 117 -0.98 13.69 18.69
N LEU A 118 -1.38 12.88 17.71
CA LEU A 118 -2.40 13.25 16.72
C LEU A 118 -3.59 12.28 16.76
N MET A 119 -4.74 12.75 16.28
CA MET A 119 -5.93 11.93 16.06
C MET A 119 -5.82 11.24 14.71
N LEU A 120 -5.48 9.95 14.71
CA LEU A 120 -5.22 9.17 13.50
C LEU A 120 -5.99 7.86 13.48
N ASP A 121 -6.47 7.45 12.30
CA ASP A 121 -6.87 6.06 12.07
C ASP A 121 -5.59 5.22 11.84
N ARG A 122 -5.17 4.50 12.88
CA ARG A 122 -3.92 3.74 12.86
C ARG A 122 -3.90 2.67 11.77
N ILE A 123 -5.04 2.07 11.45
CA ILE A 123 -5.12 1.03 10.41
C ILE A 123 -4.86 1.65 9.04
N GLN A 124 -5.53 2.75 8.72
CA GLN A 124 -5.38 3.41 7.43
C GLN A 124 -4.00 4.06 7.27
N ILE A 125 -3.48 4.73 8.31
CA ILE A 125 -2.13 5.30 8.28
C ILE A 125 -1.07 4.20 8.12
N ARG A 126 -1.21 3.04 8.81
CA ARG A 126 -0.31 1.90 8.60
C ARG A 126 -0.33 1.44 7.15
N GLN A 127 -1.51 1.27 6.57
CA GLN A 127 -1.67 0.84 5.19
C GLN A 127 -1.02 1.83 4.21
N MET A 128 -1.26 3.13 4.40
CA MET A 128 -0.61 4.18 3.61
C MET A 128 0.92 4.08 3.69
N LEU A 129 1.48 3.98 4.89
CA LEU A 129 2.93 3.87 5.07
C LEU A 129 3.50 2.61 4.43
N LEU A 130 2.82 1.46 4.60
CA LEU A 130 3.25 0.20 3.97
C LEU A 130 3.21 0.27 2.44
N ASN A 131 2.18 0.89 1.85
CA ASN A 131 2.11 1.10 0.40
C ASN A 131 3.26 1.97 -0.12
N LEU A 132 3.60 3.05 0.59
CA LEU A 132 4.70 3.93 0.21
C LEU A 132 6.05 3.23 0.35
N LEU A 133 6.27 2.50 1.45
CA LEU A 133 7.48 1.72 1.67
C LEU A 133 7.61 0.57 0.65
N LYS A 134 6.51 -0.12 0.31
CA LYS A 134 6.49 -1.16 -0.74
C LYS A 134 6.93 -0.57 -2.07
N ASN A 135 6.39 0.57 -2.47
CA ASN A 135 6.82 1.23 -3.69
C ASN A 135 8.30 1.61 -3.68
N ALA A 136 8.83 2.07 -2.54
CA ALA A 136 10.23 2.41 -2.39
C ALA A 136 11.13 1.17 -2.52
N TRP A 137 10.86 0.07 -1.80
CA TRP A 137 11.73 -1.11 -1.88
C TRP A 137 11.66 -1.84 -3.23
N GLU A 138 10.54 -1.76 -3.95
CA GLU A 138 10.41 -2.32 -5.30
C GLU A 138 11.12 -1.45 -6.37
N ALA A 139 11.43 -0.19 -6.05
CA ALA A 139 12.10 0.73 -6.97
C ALA A 139 13.63 0.74 -6.83
N VAL A 140 14.16 0.35 -5.66
CA VAL A 140 15.60 0.43 -5.40
C VAL A 140 16.38 -0.74 -5.99
N PRO A 141 17.68 -0.53 -6.32
CA PRO A 141 18.54 -1.61 -6.80
C PRO A 141 18.84 -2.62 -5.70
N VAL A 142 19.02 -3.89 -6.09
CA VAL A 142 19.51 -4.95 -5.20
C VAL A 142 20.73 -5.58 -5.87
N PRO A 143 21.92 -5.52 -5.27
CA PRO A 143 22.27 -4.89 -3.98
C PRO A 143 22.41 -3.37 -4.04
N GLY A 144 22.44 -2.74 -2.87
CA GLY A 144 22.73 -1.32 -2.72
C GLY A 144 21.50 -0.42 -2.56
N GLY A 145 20.32 -1.01 -2.41
CA GLY A 145 19.09 -0.29 -2.12
C GLY A 145 19.14 0.44 -0.78
N GLN A 146 18.67 1.67 -0.74
CA GLN A 146 18.54 2.45 0.47
C GLN A 146 17.21 3.17 0.51
N ILE A 147 16.55 3.10 1.67
CA ILE A 147 15.34 3.86 1.98
C ILE A 147 15.62 4.67 3.24
N SER A 148 15.33 5.96 3.21
CA SER A 148 15.39 6.82 4.38
C SER A 148 13.99 7.32 4.75
N VAL A 149 13.66 7.28 6.05
CA VAL A 149 12.40 7.78 6.59
C VAL A 149 12.71 8.80 7.67
N THR A 150 12.27 10.03 7.45
CA THR A 150 12.41 11.13 8.43
C THR A 150 11.03 11.65 8.79
N ALA A 151 10.88 12.12 10.03
CA ALA A 151 9.67 12.80 10.47
C ALA A 151 10.00 14.05 11.28
N PHE A 152 9.19 15.08 11.13
CA PHE A 152 9.34 16.33 11.89
C PHE A 152 7.99 17.01 12.08
N THR A 153 7.92 17.85 13.12
CA THR A 153 6.72 18.63 13.43
C THR A 153 6.60 19.80 12.46
N GLU A 154 5.43 19.98 11.89
CA GLU A 154 5.01 21.18 11.16
C GLU A 154 3.92 21.93 11.92
N LYS A 155 3.54 23.13 11.40
CA LYS A 155 2.62 24.07 12.10
C LYS A 155 1.29 23.44 12.56
N SER A 156 0.77 22.44 11.84
CA SER A 156 -0.54 21.83 12.10
C SER A 156 -0.51 20.31 12.20
N GLY A 157 0.67 19.71 12.25
CA GLY A 157 0.79 18.25 12.26
C GLY A 157 2.22 17.77 12.17
N ILE A 158 2.43 16.69 11.46
CA ILE A 158 3.75 16.12 11.17
C ILE A 158 3.96 15.99 9.67
N CYS A 159 5.19 16.17 9.24
CA CYS A 159 5.64 15.77 7.92
C CYS A 159 6.41 14.46 8.03
N ILE A 160 6.11 13.49 7.15
CA ILE A 160 6.83 12.23 7.02
C ILE A 160 7.43 12.22 5.62
N ASN A 161 8.75 12.15 5.54
CA ASN A 161 9.46 12.05 4.26
C ASN A 161 10.02 10.64 4.11
N ILE A 162 9.67 9.98 2.99
CA ILE A 162 10.19 8.67 2.59
C ILE A 162 10.98 8.90 1.30
N GLN A 163 12.26 8.61 1.33
CA GLN A 163 13.17 8.79 0.20
C GLN A 163 13.86 7.46 -0.11
N ASP A 164 13.91 7.12 -1.38
CA ASP A 164 14.61 5.96 -1.91
C ASP A 164 15.69 6.38 -2.93
N ASN A 165 16.62 5.48 -3.21
CA ASN A 165 17.64 5.63 -4.25
C ASN A 165 17.31 4.81 -5.51
N GLY A 166 16.02 4.63 -5.78
CA GLY A 166 15.50 3.81 -6.87
C GLY A 166 15.62 4.42 -8.26
N CYS A 167 14.98 3.74 -9.21
CA CYS A 167 14.99 4.13 -10.63
C CYS A 167 14.26 5.46 -10.92
N GLY A 168 13.50 5.97 -9.97
CA GLY A 168 12.71 7.18 -10.11
C GLY A 168 11.49 7.03 -11.03
N ILE A 169 10.75 8.12 -11.15
CA ILE A 169 9.49 8.21 -11.91
C ILE A 169 9.64 9.28 -12.98
N SER A 170 9.23 8.99 -14.22
CA SER A 170 9.28 9.97 -15.30
C SER A 170 8.26 11.09 -15.09
N LYS A 171 8.49 12.26 -15.72
CA LYS A 171 7.58 13.42 -15.62
C LYS A 171 6.19 13.09 -16.14
N GLU A 172 6.10 12.27 -17.17
CA GLU A 172 4.85 11.84 -17.78
C GLU A 172 4.05 10.96 -16.81
N GLN A 173 4.74 10.06 -16.11
CA GLN A 173 4.14 9.18 -15.10
C GLN A 173 3.70 9.97 -13.87
N LEU A 174 4.51 10.94 -13.39
CA LEU A 174 4.18 11.76 -12.21
C LEU A 174 2.80 12.43 -12.30
N ALA A 175 2.35 12.79 -13.50
CA ALA A 175 1.02 13.38 -13.71
C ALA A 175 -0.13 12.40 -13.43
N SER A 176 0.12 11.09 -13.45
CA SER A 176 -0.90 10.05 -13.38
C SER A 176 -0.76 9.07 -12.21
N ILE A 177 0.35 9.12 -11.44
CA ILE A 177 0.64 8.13 -10.39
C ILE A 177 -0.41 8.01 -9.29
N PHE A 178 -1.22 9.04 -9.07
CA PHE A 178 -2.31 9.02 -8.11
C PHE A 178 -3.67 8.64 -8.72
N GLN A 179 -3.73 8.39 -10.02
CA GLN A 179 -4.95 7.91 -10.66
C GLN A 179 -5.17 6.44 -10.30
N PRO A 180 -6.39 6.05 -9.87
CA PRO A 180 -6.70 4.64 -9.62
C PRO A 180 -6.41 3.79 -10.84
N PHE A 181 -5.88 2.58 -10.61
CA PHE A 181 -5.50 1.60 -11.63
C PHE A 181 -4.32 2.00 -12.54
N PHE A 182 -3.65 3.11 -12.26
CA PHE A 182 -2.43 3.46 -12.97
C PHE A 182 -1.24 2.70 -12.37
N THR A 183 -0.60 1.88 -13.19
CA THR A 183 0.59 1.11 -12.81
C THR A 183 1.54 0.94 -13.99
N THR A 184 2.83 0.83 -13.70
CA THR A 184 3.88 0.47 -14.65
C THR A 184 4.46 -0.91 -14.34
N LYS A 185 3.95 -1.58 -13.31
CA LYS A 185 4.38 -2.91 -12.86
C LYS A 185 3.46 -3.97 -13.45
N GLU A 186 4.03 -5.09 -13.89
CA GLU A 186 3.28 -6.19 -14.52
C GLU A 186 2.18 -6.74 -13.60
N ASN A 187 2.50 -6.92 -12.31
CA ASN A 187 1.57 -7.42 -11.30
C ASN A 187 1.08 -6.32 -10.34
N GLY A 188 1.13 -5.05 -10.76
CA GLY A 188 0.68 -3.95 -9.93
C GLY A 188 -0.82 -3.67 -10.12
N THR A 189 -1.53 -3.44 -9.03
CA THR A 189 -2.97 -3.08 -9.05
C THR A 189 -3.22 -1.64 -9.46
N GLY A 190 -2.22 -0.75 -9.23
CA GLY A 190 -2.35 0.69 -9.44
C GLY A 190 -3.27 1.40 -8.44
N LEU A 191 -3.62 0.74 -7.32
CA LEU A 191 -4.47 1.32 -6.28
C LEU A 191 -3.69 1.91 -5.11
N GLY A 192 -2.48 1.43 -4.82
CA GLY A 192 -1.73 1.78 -3.62
C GLY A 192 -1.51 3.28 -3.41
N LEU A 193 -1.05 4.02 -4.43
CA LEU A 193 -0.85 5.47 -4.32
C LEU A 193 -2.18 6.24 -4.28
N ALA A 194 -3.21 5.79 -4.98
CA ALA A 194 -4.54 6.37 -4.92
C ALA A 194 -5.16 6.23 -3.51
N ILE A 195 -5.03 5.05 -2.88
CA ILE A 195 -5.41 4.79 -1.49
C ILE A 195 -4.62 5.72 -0.56
N SER A 196 -3.30 5.79 -0.73
CA SER A 196 -2.44 6.62 0.11
C SER A 196 -2.85 8.08 0.09
N ARG A 197 -3.18 8.61 -1.08
CA ARG A 197 -3.68 9.98 -1.24
C ARG A 197 -5.02 10.18 -0.53
N GLN A 198 -5.99 9.28 -0.72
CA GLN A 198 -7.29 9.36 -0.05
C GLN A 198 -7.17 9.30 1.47
N VAL A 199 -6.28 8.43 2.00
CA VAL A 199 -6.01 8.33 3.43
C VAL A 199 -5.42 9.65 3.96
N ALA A 200 -4.44 10.24 3.27
CA ALA A 200 -3.87 11.52 3.67
C ALA A 200 -4.92 12.63 3.68
N GLU A 201 -5.72 12.75 2.62
CA GLU A 201 -6.81 13.74 2.51
C GLU A 201 -7.88 13.54 3.60
N ALA A 202 -8.25 12.30 3.93
CA ALA A 202 -9.20 11.98 4.99
C ALA A 202 -8.68 12.34 6.41
N HIS A 203 -7.36 12.42 6.57
CA HIS A 203 -6.70 12.92 7.79
C HIS A 203 -6.33 14.41 7.72
N HIS A 204 -6.93 15.16 6.78
CA HIS A 204 -6.68 16.60 6.57
C HIS A 204 -5.23 16.93 6.19
N GLY A 205 -4.51 15.94 5.67
CA GLY A 205 -3.15 16.07 5.16
C GLY A 205 -3.10 16.09 3.63
N SER A 206 -1.90 16.00 3.11
CA SER A 206 -1.63 15.88 1.68
C SER A 206 -0.43 14.96 1.45
N ILE A 207 -0.32 14.47 0.24
CA ILE A 207 0.83 13.69 -0.21
C ILE A 207 1.39 14.33 -1.49
N SER A 208 2.70 14.47 -1.54
CA SER A 208 3.43 14.93 -2.73
C SER A 208 4.57 13.97 -3.04
N ILE A 209 4.91 13.82 -4.31
CA ILE A 209 6.02 13.01 -4.75
C ILE A 209 6.91 13.86 -5.65
N GLU A 210 8.18 13.92 -5.28
CA GLU A 210 9.24 14.49 -6.11
C GLU A 210 10.14 13.34 -6.55
N SER A 211 10.41 13.26 -7.84
CA SER A 211 11.24 12.19 -8.39
C SER A 211 12.07 12.68 -9.55
N THR A 212 13.31 12.19 -9.62
CA THR A 212 14.21 12.40 -10.75
C THR A 212 14.49 11.03 -11.35
N PRO A 213 14.23 10.81 -12.65
CA PRO A 213 14.55 9.55 -13.29
C PRO A 213 16.04 9.22 -13.14
N GLY A 214 16.34 8.12 -12.48
CA GLY A 214 17.69 7.54 -12.41
C GLY A 214 18.04 6.76 -13.68
N PRO A 215 19.30 6.32 -13.86
CA PRO A 215 19.67 5.43 -14.94
C PRO A 215 18.86 4.13 -14.84
N ARG A 216 18.13 3.78 -15.90
CA ARG A 216 17.46 2.47 -15.98
C ARG A 216 18.52 1.38 -15.92
N GLN A 217 18.43 0.50 -14.93
CA GLN A 217 19.15 -0.76 -14.98
C GLN A 217 18.42 -1.64 -16.00
N THR A 218 19.02 -1.82 -17.17
CA THR A 218 18.62 -2.88 -18.11
C THR A 218 19.10 -4.19 -17.51
N HIS A 219 18.19 -5.01 -17.01
CA HIS A 219 18.48 -6.42 -16.76
C HIS A 219 18.62 -7.08 -18.15
N GLU A 220 19.85 -7.41 -18.55
CA GLU A 220 20.16 -8.37 -19.62
C GLU A 220 19.98 -9.80 -19.10
#